data_ec76c0ba2e568d9adc97c6ef2aabeef5
#
_entry.id   ec76c0ba2e568d9adc97c6ef2aabeef5
#
_cell.length_a   1.000
_cell.length_b   1.000
_cell.length_c   1.000
_cell.angle_alpha   90.00
_cell.angle_beta   90.00
_cell.angle_gamma   90.00
#
_symmetry.space_group_name_H-M   'P 1'
#
loop_
_entity.id
_entity.type
_entity.pdbx_description
1 polymer ?
#
loop_
_entity_poly.entity_id
_entity_poly.type
_entity_poly.pdbx_seq_one_letter_code
_entity_poly.pdbx_strand_id
1 'polypeptide(L)'
;MPQEKPARGCFFWGCLSVIVVSLLIVIGVPVAGFFWVRSAVLRYTADEAAVIKVVEIPREEVEQLNKRLRSFLKGMDGGGAVNDLVLSEKDINALIEQDEELRGRVYIRIQDGKIGGDVSIPADIAPGGSGRFFNASALFDVSVKNGFLWVSLSDASVNGEPIPAIFLNTIAEENLLKDLYEDKDSAKILQKIESVRIEEDKIILRARMNEKMPASTDVTCQEKKINAGSREGNAINALKC
;
A
#
# COMPACT_ATOMS: atom_id res chain seq x y z
N MET A 1 -57.52 -31.28 -52.56
CA MET A 1 -57.14 -30.68 -51.25
C MET A 1 -55.72 -31.08 -50.97
N PRO A 2 -54.77 -30.12 -50.99
CA PRO A 2 -53.40 -30.39 -50.67
C PRO A 2 -53.22 -30.39 -49.13
N GLN A 3 -52.78 -31.47 -48.59
CA GLN A 3 -52.41 -31.52 -47.13
C GLN A 3 -51.12 -30.79 -46.88
N GLU A 4 -51.20 -29.68 -46.14
CA GLU A 4 -50.04 -28.98 -45.60
C GLU A 4 -49.34 -29.88 -44.52
N LYS A 5 -48.14 -30.27 -44.80
CA LYS A 5 -47.29 -30.96 -43.82
C LYS A 5 -46.86 -29.94 -42.77
N PRO A 6 -47.07 -30.21 -41.47
CA PRO A 6 -46.63 -29.27 -40.41
C PRO A 6 -45.13 -29.18 -40.37
N ALA A 7 -44.60 -27.94 -40.49
CA ALA A 7 -43.19 -27.58 -40.36
C ALA A 7 -42.75 -27.66 -38.90
N ARG A 8 -42.78 -28.85 -38.28
CA ARG A 8 -42.42 -29.10 -36.87
C ARG A 8 -40.92 -29.34 -36.61
N GLY A 9 -40.08 -29.43 -37.66
CA GLY A 9 -38.67 -29.78 -37.54
C GLY A 9 -37.75 -28.60 -37.22
N CYS A 10 -37.96 -27.41 -37.76
CA CYS A 10 -37.03 -26.30 -37.66
C CYS A 10 -37.01 -25.63 -36.28
N PHE A 11 -38.16 -25.50 -35.62
CA PHE A 11 -38.27 -24.85 -34.32
C PHE A 11 -37.64 -25.70 -33.18
N PHE A 12 -37.84 -27.01 -33.26
CA PHE A 12 -37.25 -27.94 -32.27
C PHE A 12 -35.73 -28.00 -32.34
N TRP A 13 -35.17 -28.04 -33.56
CA TRP A 13 -33.71 -28.01 -33.75
C TRP A 13 -33.11 -26.67 -33.37
N GLY A 14 -33.77 -25.56 -33.62
CA GLY A 14 -33.35 -24.22 -33.18
C GLY A 14 -33.33 -24.10 -31.66
N CYS A 15 -34.38 -24.54 -30.98
CA CYS A 15 -34.45 -24.50 -29.51
C CYS A 15 -33.39 -25.44 -28.87
N LEU A 16 -33.19 -26.64 -29.46
CA LEU A 16 -32.18 -27.58 -28.98
C LEU A 16 -30.77 -27.03 -29.13
N SER A 17 -30.47 -26.36 -30.26
CA SER A 17 -29.12 -25.76 -30.46
C SER A 17 -28.85 -24.63 -29.49
N VAL A 18 -29.83 -23.78 -29.17
CA VAL A 18 -29.68 -22.71 -28.16
C VAL A 18 -29.42 -23.30 -26.77
N ILE A 19 -30.14 -24.37 -26.40
CA ILE A 19 -29.94 -25.06 -25.12
C ILE A 19 -28.53 -25.66 -25.05
N VAL A 20 -28.07 -26.34 -26.08
CA VAL A 20 -26.73 -26.95 -26.14
C VAL A 20 -25.63 -25.87 -26.08
N VAL A 21 -25.76 -24.79 -26.84
CA VAL A 21 -24.80 -23.68 -26.81
C VAL A 21 -24.80 -23.01 -25.45
N SER A 22 -25.97 -22.76 -24.86
CA SER A 22 -26.04 -22.20 -23.49
C SER A 22 -25.37 -23.11 -22.46
N LEU A 23 -25.60 -24.41 -22.56
CA LEU A 23 -24.99 -25.41 -21.66
C LEU A 23 -23.46 -25.47 -21.84
N LEU A 24 -22.98 -25.39 -23.08
CA LEU A 24 -21.55 -25.32 -23.38
C LEU A 24 -20.91 -24.04 -22.82
N ILE A 25 -21.59 -22.91 -22.87
CA ILE A 25 -21.08 -21.65 -22.25
C ILE A 25 -21.07 -21.77 -20.74
N VAL A 26 -22.19 -22.21 -20.13
CA VAL A 26 -22.31 -22.28 -18.67
C VAL A 26 -21.33 -23.27 -18.03
N ILE A 27 -20.99 -24.35 -18.69
CA ILE A 27 -20.02 -25.34 -18.18
C ILE A 27 -18.64 -25.07 -18.73
N GLY A 28 -18.50 -24.77 -20.01
CA GLY A 28 -17.20 -24.62 -20.68
C GLY A 28 -16.40 -23.43 -20.21
N VAL A 29 -17.06 -22.28 -19.96
CA VAL A 29 -16.36 -21.09 -19.48
C VAL A 29 -15.76 -21.26 -18.07
N PRO A 30 -16.50 -21.77 -17.06
CA PRO A 30 -15.91 -22.06 -15.74
C PRO A 30 -14.81 -23.12 -15.79
N VAL A 31 -14.98 -24.17 -16.57
CA VAL A 31 -13.96 -25.23 -16.71
C VAL A 31 -12.69 -24.67 -17.36
N ALA A 32 -12.81 -23.93 -18.46
CA ALA A 32 -11.67 -23.30 -19.11
C ALA A 32 -11.00 -22.28 -18.17
N GLY A 33 -11.78 -21.48 -17.45
CA GLY A 33 -11.30 -20.54 -16.44
C GLY A 33 -10.53 -21.23 -15.32
N PHE A 34 -11.04 -22.34 -14.82
CA PHE A 34 -10.33 -23.13 -13.79
C PHE A 34 -8.98 -23.65 -14.29
N PHE A 35 -8.90 -24.22 -15.48
CA PHE A 35 -7.64 -24.70 -16.06
C PHE A 35 -6.68 -23.54 -16.34
N TRP A 36 -7.18 -22.40 -16.78
CA TRP A 36 -6.37 -21.21 -17.01
C TRP A 36 -5.78 -20.68 -15.70
N VAL A 37 -6.58 -20.53 -14.63
CA VAL A 37 -6.10 -20.12 -13.30
C VAL A 37 -5.10 -21.12 -12.76
N ARG A 38 -5.39 -22.41 -12.83
CA ARG A 38 -4.47 -23.46 -12.41
C ARG A 38 -3.13 -23.40 -13.16
N SER A 39 -3.16 -23.17 -14.47
CA SER A 39 -1.93 -23.02 -15.27
C SER A 39 -1.13 -21.80 -14.85
N ALA A 40 -1.80 -20.67 -14.56
CA ALA A 40 -1.17 -19.46 -14.06
C ALA A 40 -0.53 -19.70 -12.67
N VAL A 41 -1.26 -20.34 -11.76
CA VAL A 41 -0.72 -20.71 -10.43
C VAL A 41 0.52 -21.56 -10.55
N LEU A 42 0.49 -22.60 -11.38
CA LEU A 42 1.65 -23.47 -11.59
C LEU A 42 2.85 -22.74 -12.19
N ARG A 43 2.63 -21.71 -12.99
CA ARG A 43 3.72 -20.90 -13.56
C ARG A 43 4.36 -19.96 -12.55
N TYR A 44 3.54 -19.34 -11.67
CA TYR A 44 3.98 -18.32 -10.71
C TYR A 44 4.20 -18.87 -9.30
N THR A 45 4.18 -20.19 -9.10
CA THR A 45 4.49 -20.82 -7.81
C THR A 45 5.55 -21.91 -8.00
N ALA A 46 6.34 -22.14 -6.96
CA ALA A 46 7.36 -23.19 -6.91
C ALA A 46 6.93 -24.34 -5.98
N ASP A 47 7.51 -25.51 -6.17
CA ASP A 47 7.28 -26.66 -5.28
C ASP A 47 8.05 -26.54 -3.95
N GLU A 48 9.03 -25.62 -3.90
CA GLU A 48 9.85 -25.37 -2.72
C GLU A 48 9.79 -23.90 -2.32
N ALA A 49 9.81 -23.65 -1.00
CA ALA A 49 9.96 -22.29 -0.47
C ALA A 49 11.34 -21.73 -0.83
N ALA A 50 11.40 -20.46 -1.23
CA ALA A 50 12.68 -19.78 -1.32
C ALA A 50 13.30 -19.64 0.07
N VAL A 51 14.62 -19.77 0.14
CA VAL A 51 15.35 -19.58 1.39
C VAL A 51 15.39 -18.08 1.70
N ILE A 52 14.56 -17.65 2.61
CA ILE A 52 14.54 -16.28 3.11
C ILE A 52 15.58 -16.15 4.22
N LYS A 53 16.38 -15.08 4.14
CA LYS A 53 17.40 -14.78 5.15
C LYS A 53 16.72 -14.40 6.46
N VAL A 54 16.98 -15.18 7.51
CA VAL A 54 16.54 -14.86 8.88
C VAL A 54 17.62 -14.06 9.59
N VAL A 55 17.24 -13.00 10.27
CA VAL A 55 18.17 -12.15 11.01
C VAL A 55 18.02 -12.43 12.51
N GLU A 56 19.02 -13.09 13.08
CA GLU A 56 19.08 -13.28 14.52
C GLU A 56 19.61 -12.01 15.20
N ILE A 57 18.80 -11.46 16.10
CA ILE A 57 19.14 -10.23 16.82
C ILE A 57 19.04 -10.48 18.32
N PRO A 58 20.04 -10.04 19.11
CA PRO A 58 19.99 -10.11 20.56
C PRO A 58 18.76 -9.41 21.12
N ARG A 59 18.14 -9.97 22.13
CA ARG A 59 16.94 -9.40 22.77
C ARG A 59 17.11 -7.96 23.21
N GLU A 60 18.29 -7.61 23.69
CA GLU A 60 18.63 -6.25 24.12
C GLU A 60 18.54 -5.24 22.97
N GLU A 61 19.01 -5.60 21.76
CA GLU A 61 18.91 -4.75 20.57
C GLU A 61 17.44 -4.58 20.12
N VAL A 62 16.65 -5.65 20.19
CA VAL A 62 15.19 -5.63 19.89
C VAL A 62 14.48 -4.70 20.87
N GLU A 63 14.78 -4.76 22.16
CA GLU A 63 14.20 -3.88 23.16
C GLU A 63 14.55 -2.41 22.93
N GLN A 64 15.82 -2.12 22.57
CA GLN A 64 16.27 -0.78 22.22
C GLN A 64 15.56 -0.26 20.96
N LEU A 65 15.41 -1.09 19.93
CA LEU A 65 14.66 -0.76 18.71
C LEU A 65 13.20 -0.43 19.02
N ASN A 66 12.54 -1.28 19.80
CA ASN A 66 11.16 -1.07 20.23
C ASN A 66 11.00 0.19 21.08
N LYS A 67 12.00 0.54 21.90
CA LYS A 67 12.01 1.79 22.67
C LYS A 67 12.14 3.01 21.75
N ARG A 68 13.05 2.97 20.76
CA ARG A 68 13.20 4.05 19.76
C ARG A 68 11.89 4.27 18.99
N LEU A 69 11.28 3.19 18.51
CA LEU A 69 10.02 3.24 17.77
C LEU A 69 8.89 3.83 18.63
N ARG A 70 8.71 3.35 19.85
CA ARG A 70 7.70 3.88 20.78
C ARG A 70 7.92 5.35 21.13
N SER A 71 9.17 5.77 21.28
CA SER A 71 9.52 7.16 21.56
C SER A 71 9.16 8.07 20.38
N PHE A 72 9.44 7.62 19.15
CA PHE A 72 9.09 8.31 17.93
C PHE A 72 7.56 8.46 17.79
N LEU A 73 6.81 7.35 17.95
CA LEU A 73 5.35 7.37 17.89
C LEU A 73 4.72 8.29 18.95
N LYS A 74 5.21 8.24 20.20
CA LYS A 74 4.76 9.15 21.27
C LYS A 74 5.07 10.62 20.95
N GLY A 75 6.24 10.87 20.38
CA GLY A 75 6.61 12.23 19.98
C GLY A 75 5.68 12.80 18.92
N MET A 76 5.28 11.99 17.93
CA MET A 76 4.31 12.37 16.92
C MET A 76 2.93 12.73 17.51
N ASP A 77 2.52 12.10 18.62
CA ASP A 77 1.26 12.39 19.29
C ASP A 77 1.34 13.62 20.20
N GLY A 78 2.50 13.86 20.81
CA GLY A 78 2.67 14.90 21.84
C GLY A 78 2.90 16.32 21.32
N GLY A 79 3.09 16.53 20.02
CA GLY A 79 3.33 17.85 19.43
C GLY A 79 4.66 18.50 19.85
N GLY A 80 5.61 17.72 20.38
CA GLY A 80 6.97 18.16 20.71
C GLY A 80 7.95 17.94 19.53
N ALA A 81 9.18 18.41 19.70
CA ALA A 81 10.27 18.10 18.78
C ALA A 81 10.51 16.57 18.78
N VAL A 82 10.39 15.94 17.63
CA VAL A 82 10.63 14.51 17.44
C VAL A 82 11.93 14.35 16.68
N ASN A 83 12.85 13.57 17.24
CA ASN A 83 14.05 13.19 16.50
C ASN A 83 13.70 12.29 15.33
N ASP A 84 14.44 12.40 14.24
CA ASP A 84 14.29 11.50 13.10
C ASP A 84 14.43 10.03 13.56
N LEU A 85 13.55 9.15 13.07
CA LEU A 85 13.67 7.71 13.30
C LEU A 85 14.55 7.13 12.21
N VAL A 86 15.70 6.61 12.59
CA VAL A 86 16.63 5.94 11.69
C VAL A 86 16.47 4.43 11.88
N LEU A 87 16.14 3.73 10.80
CA LEU A 87 16.02 2.27 10.75
C LEU A 87 17.01 1.71 9.74
N SER A 88 17.88 0.84 10.17
CA SER A 88 18.74 0.06 9.27
C SER A 88 17.97 -1.13 8.68
N GLU A 89 18.51 -1.74 7.62
CA GLU A 89 18.02 -3.01 7.10
C GLU A 89 17.86 -4.07 8.21
N LYS A 90 18.86 -4.16 9.11
CA LYS A 90 18.83 -5.04 10.28
C LYS A 90 17.64 -4.73 11.20
N ASP A 91 17.38 -3.44 11.48
CA ASP A 91 16.28 -3.01 12.34
C ASP A 91 14.91 -3.42 11.76
N ILE A 92 14.72 -3.21 10.45
CA ILE A 92 13.47 -3.54 9.77
C ILE A 92 13.22 -5.05 9.81
N ASN A 93 14.23 -5.85 9.46
CA ASN A 93 14.10 -7.30 9.51
C ASN A 93 13.92 -7.82 10.94
N ALA A 94 14.48 -7.13 11.95
CA ALA A 94 14.20 -7.44 13.36
C ALA A 94 12.74 -7.22 13.75
N LEU A 95 12.07 -6.22 13.19
CA LEU A 95 10.64 -6.01 13.41
C LEU A 95 9.82 -7.09 12.70
N ILE A 96 10.20 -7.48 11.48
CA ILE A 96 9.56 -8.56 10.72
C ILE A 96 9.66 -9.89 11.47
N GLU A 97 10.81 -10.21 12.06
CA GLU A 97 11.01 -11.45 12.82
C GLU A 97 10.18 -11.54 14.12
N GLN A 98 9.63 -10.42 14.61
CA GLN A 98 8.72 -10.41 15.75
C GLN A 98 7.29 -10.79 15.37
N ASP A 99 6.95 -10.74 14.10
CA ASP A 99 5.64 -11.11 13.56
C ASP A 99 5.66 -12.58 13.15
N GLU A 100 4.77 -13.40 13.74
CA GLU A 100 4.72 -14.84 13.50
C GLU A 100 4.32 -15.20 12.06
N GLU A 101 3.56 -14.33 11.39
CA GLU A 101 3.11 -14.56 10.02
C GLU A 101 4.19 -14.21 9.00
N LEU A 102 5.06 -13.24 9.31
CA LEU A 102 6.09 -12.72 8.41
C LEU A 102 7.46 -13.38 8.63
N ARG A 103 7.68 -13.93 9.82
CA ARG A 103 8.95 -14.55 10.22
C ARG A 103 9.39 -15.62 9.24
N GLY A 104 10.63 -15.47 8.72
CA GLY A 104 11.21 -16.43 7.76
C GLY A 104 10.52 -16.47 6.40
N ARG A 105 9.55 -15.57 6.16
CA ARG A 105 8.81 -15.47 4.90
C ARG A 105 9.06 -14.18 4.14
N VAL A 106 9.52 -13.14 4.83
CA VAL A 106 9.76 -11.83 4.26
C VAL A 106 11.14 -11.35 4.70
N TYR A 107 11.89 -10.78 3.78
CA TYR A 107 13.15 -10.10 4.05
C TYR A 107 13.21 -8.79 3.29
N ILE A 108 13.56 -7.71 3.96
CA ILE A 108 13.72 -6.39 3.36
C ILE A 108 15.19 -6.10 3.16
N ARG A 109 15.55 -5.57 1.99
CA ARG A 109 16.88 -5.07 1.64
C ARG A 109 16.81 -3.56 1.40
N ILE A 110 17.88 -2.89 1.76
CA ILE A 110 18.08 -1.49 1.41
C ILE A 110 19.36 -1.42 0.58
N GLN A 111 19.24 -1.11 -0.69
CA GLN A 111 20.36 -1.09 -1.61
C GLN A 111 20.17 -0.02 -2.67
N ASP A 112 21.24 0.73 -2.98
CA ASP A 112 21.26 1.74 -4.04
C ASP A 112 20.14 2.80 -3.92
N GLY A 113 19.80 3.18 -2.68
CA GLY A 113 18.74 4.15 -2.40
C GLY A 113 17.33 3.63 -2.65
N LYS A 114 17.15 2.31 -2.79
CA LYS A 114 15.88 1.63 -2.98
C LYS A 114 15.61 0.63 -1.87
N ILE A 115 14.34 0.35 -1.64
CA ILE A 115 13.90 -0.73 -0.77
C ILE A 115 13.60 -1.93 -1.63
N GLY A 116 14.27 -3.06 -1.37
CA GLY A 116 13.95 -4.35 -1.95
C GLY A 116 13.23 -5.23 -0.94
N GLY A 117 12.41 -6.16 -1.42
CA GLY A 117 11.76 -7.17 -0.58
C GLY A 117 11.81 -8.53 -1.25
N ASP A 118 12.14 -9.56 -0.48
CA ASP A 118 12.01 -10.96 -0.87
C ASP A 118 10.90 -11.59 -0.04
N VAL A 119 10.05 -12.37 -0.70
CA VAL A 119 8.92 -13.04 -0.03
C VAL A 119 8.80 -14.48 -0.49
N SER A 120 8.47 -15.36 0.46
CA SER A 120 8.13 -16.75 0.20
C SER A 120 6.94 -17.13 1.06
N ILE A 121 5.76 -17.21 0.46
CA ILE A 121 4.51 -17.54 1.16
C ILE A 121 3.83 -18.77 0.56
N PRO A 122 3.18 -19.61 1.38
CA PRO A 122 2.37 -20.73 0.88
C PRO A 122 1.26 -20.23 -0.05
N ALA A 123 1.05 -20.90 -1.16
CA ALA A 123 0.04 -20.59 -2.16
C ALA A 123 -1.26 -21.39 -1.97
N ASP A 124 -1.49 -21.95 -0.77
CA ASP A 124 -2.59 -22.91 -0.49
C ASP A 124 -3.99 -22.35 -0.76
N ILE A 125 -4.16 -21.01 -0.70
CA ILE A 125 -5.43 -20.33 -0.99
C ILE A 125 -5.79 -20.31 -2.48
N ALA A 126 -4.81 -20.55 -3.36
CA ALA A 126 -5.01 -20.50 -4.80
C ALA A 126 -5.40 -21.89 -5.35
N PRO A 127 -6.31 -21.98 -6.35
CA PRO A 127 -6.67 -23.25 -6.98
C PRO A 127 -5.45 -23.95 -7.62
N GLY A 128 -5.04 -25.08 -7.06
CA GLY A 128 -3.84 -25.83 -7.49
C GLY A 128 -2.54 -25.35 -6.86
N GLY A 129 -2.61 -24.47 -5.86
CA GLY A 129 -1.45 -23.96 -5.11
C GLY A 129 -1.10 -24.77 -3.86
N SER A 130 -1.86 -25.81 -3.53
CA SER A 130 -1.60 -26.64 -2.33
C SER A 130 -0.21 -27.26 -2.37
N GLY A 131 0.56 -27.05 -1.31
CA GLY A 131 1.94 -27.50 -1.19
C GLY A 131 2.92 -26.74 -2.09
N ARG A 132 2.51 -25.59 -2.62
CA ARG A 132 3.35 -24.71 -3.45
C ARG A 132 3.62 -23.38 -2.75
N PHE A 133 4.62 -22.67 -3.23
CA PHE A 133 5.07 -21.41 -2.66
C PHE A 133 5.12 -20.31 -3.73
N PHE A 134 4.64 -19.13 -3.37
CA PHE A 134 4.83 -17.93 -4.14
C PHE A 134 6.14 -17.27 -3.68
N ASN A 135 7.17 -17.40 -4.51
CA ASN A 135 8.49 -16.82 -4.26
C ASN A 135 8.66 -15.59 -5.13
N ALA A 136 8.75 -14.42 -4.53
CA ALA A 136 8.89 -13.18 -5.26
C ALA A 136 9.98 -12.28 -4.69
N SER A 137 10.59 -11.48 -5.56
CA SER A 137 11.46 -10.36 -5.23
C SER A 137 10.91 -9.11 -5.86
N ALA A 138 10.96 -8.00 -5.13
CA ALA A 138 10.45 -6.71 -5.63
C ALA A 138 11.37 -5.57 -5.21
N LEU A 139 11.36 -4.48 -6.00
CA LEU A 139 11.97 -3.20 -5.66
C LEU A 139 10.89 -2.14 -5.57
N PHE A 140 11.03 -1.27 -4.58
CA PHE A 140 10.04 -0.24 -4.28
C PHE A 140 10.69 1.14 -4.30
N ASP A 141 9.98 2.09 -4.89
CA ASP A 141 10.28 3.51 -4.77
C ASP A 141 9.41 4.11 -3.66
N VAL A 142 10.05 4.80 -2.72
CA VAL A 142 9.39 5.44 -1.59
C VAL A 142 9.55 6.95 -1.70
N SER A 143 8.45 7.68 -1.58
CA SER A 143 8.43 9.14 -1.68
C SER A 143 7.28 9.72 -0.85
N VAL A 144 7.27 11.03 -0.69
CA VAL A 144 6.12 11.76 -0.13
C VAL A 144 5.54 12.64 -1.23
N LYS A 145 4.29 12.39 -1.62
CA LYS A 145 3.57 13.14 -2.64
C LYS A 145 2.34 13.82 -2.00
N ASN A 146 2.24 15.13 -2.12
CA ASN A 146 1.12 15.91 -1.56
C ASN A 146 0.89 15.66 -0.06
N GLY A 147 1.96 15.40 0.70
CA GLY A 147 1.88 15.12 2.14
C GLY A 147 1.46 13.68 2.50
N PHE A 148 1.36 12.79 1.52
CA PHE A 148 1.10 11.38 1.72
C PHE A 148 2.34 10.55 1.39
N LEU A 149 2.62 9.56 2.23
CA LEU A 149 3.65 8.58 1.95
C LEU A 149 3.19 7.73 0.75
N TRP A 150 4.05 7.65 -0.24
CA TRP A 150 3.80 6.93 -1.48
C TRP A 150 4.83 5.85 -1.66
N VAL A 151 4.38 4.61 -1.75
CA VAL A 151 5.21 3.46 -2.08
C VAL A 151 4.68 2.85 -3.36
N SER A 152 5.53 2.75 -4.35
CA SER A 152 5.20 2.14 -5.65
C SER A 152 6.19 1.04 -6.01
N LEU A 153 5.71 0.06 -6.76
CA LEU A 153 6.54 -1.02 -7.28
C LEU A 153 7.37 -0.50 -8.45
N SER A 154 8.70 -0.63 -8.39
CA SER A 154 9.57 -0.24 -9.49
C SER A 154 10.10 -1.42 -10.31
N ASP A 155 10.22 -2.58 -9.69
CA ASP A 155 10.59 -3.83 -10.35
C ASP A 155 10.07 -5.03 -9.56
N ALA A 156 9.80 -6.15 -10.24
CA ALA A 156 9.46 -7.39 -9.56
C ALA A 156 9.76 -8.62 -10.41
N SER A 157 10.07 -9.70 -9.72
CA SER A 157 10.24 -11.02 -10.31
C SER A 157 9.55 -12.08 -9.45
N VAL A 158 9.11 -13.14 -10.11
CA VAL A 158 8.50 -14.31 -9.45
C VAL A 158 9.26 -15.54 -9.89
N ASN A 159 9.72 -16.35 -8.95
CA ASN A 159 10.61 -17.49 -9.21
C ASN A 159 11.87 -17.12 -10.03
N GLY A 160 12.38 -15.90 -9.86
CA GLY A 160 13.52 -15.38 -10.61
C GLY A 160 13.20 -14.87 -12.03
N GLU A 161 11.96 -15.00 -12.49
CA GLU A 161 11.52 -14.47 -13.79
C GLU A 161 10.86 -13.09 -13.60
N PRO A 162 11.28 -12.05 -14.35
CA PRO A 162 10.67 -10.75 -14.25
C PRO A 162 9.18 -10.79 -14.65
N ILE A 163 8.34 -10.05 -13.95
CA ILE A 163 6.94 -9.93 -14.34
C ILE A 163 6.80 -9.08 -15.61
N PRO A 164 5.84 -9.41 -16.49
CA PRO A 164 5.65 -8.66 -17.72
C PRO A 164 5.37 -7.17 -17.45
N ALA A 165 5.99 -6.29 -18.27
CA ALA A 165 5.93 -4.85 -18.08
C ALA A 165 4.50 -4.29 -18.02
N ILE A 166 3.54 -4.92 -18.72
CA ILE A 166 2.14 -4.50 -18.70
C ILE A 166 1.53 -4.62 -17.28
N PHE A 167 1.88 -5.66 -16.51
CA PHE A 167 1.42 -5.82 -15.13
C PHE A 167 2.20 -4.89 -14.20
N LEU A 168 3.52 -4.81 -14.40
CA LEU A 168 4.37 -3.93 -13.59
C LEU A 168 3.90 -2.47 -13.70
N ASN A 169 3.65 -1.96 -14.89
CA ASN A 169 3.20 -0.59 -15.11
C ASN A 169 1.84 -0.32 -14.43
N THR A 170 0.92 -1.28 -14.48
CA THR A 170 -0.40 -1.13 -13.83
C THR A 170 -0.26 -0.98 -12.31
N ILE A 171 0.60 -1.81 -11.68
CA ILE A 171 0.81 -1.80 -10.23
C ILE A 171 1.69 -0.59 -9.81
N ALA A 172 2.65 -0.20 -10.65
CA ALA A 172 3.57 0.90 -10.35
C ALA A 172 2.87 2.27 -10.27
N GLU A 173 1.71 2.43 -10.90
CA GLU A 173 0.91 3.66 -10.84
C GLU A 173 0.09 3.76 -9.54
N GLU A 174 -0.04 2.67 -8.78
CA GLU A 174 -0.81 2.64 -7.53
C GLU A 174 0.08 2.88 -6.31
N ASN A 175 -0.49 3.51 -5.28
CA ASN A 175 0.15 3.57 -3.98
C ASN A 175 -0.13 2.27 -3.22
N LEU A 176 0.89 1.47 -2.96
CA LEU A 176 0.77 0.21 -2.24
C LEU A 176 0.33 0.38 -0.77
N LEU A 177 0.37 1.61 -0.24
CA LEU A 177 -0.13 1.93 1.10
C LEU A 177 -1.62 2.34 1.09
N LYS A 178 -2.33 2.22 -0.03
CA LYS A 178 -3.72 2.67 -0.18
C LYS A 178 -4.62 2.08 0.92
N ASP A 179 -4.54 0.78 1.12
CA ASP A 179 -5.38 0.09 2.10
C ASP A 179 -5.05 0.52 3.55
N LEU A 180 -3.77 0.84 3.85
CA LEU A 180 -3.37 1.39 5.14
C LEU A 180 -3.91 2.80 5.37
N TYR A 181 -4.19 3.57 4.32
CA TYR A 181 -4.86 4.86 4.43
C TYR A 181 -6.39 4.73 4.64
N GLU A 182 -6.99 3.59 4.33
CA GLU A 182 -8.39 3.29 4.62
C GLU A 182 -8.60 2.89 6.10
N ASP A 183 -7.57 2.30 6.74
CA ASP A 183 -7.57 2.06 8.18
C ASP A 183 -7.28 3.35 8.96
N LYS A 184 -8.19 3.72 9.86
CA LYS A 184 -8.13 5.02 10.57
C LYS A 184 -6.89 5.20 11.44
N ASP A 185 -6.39 4.14 12.05
CA ASP A 185 -5.27 4.23 12.98
C ASP A 185 -3.93 4.24 12.21
N SER A 186 -3.80 3.43 11.19
CA SER A 186 -2.65 3.45 10.27
C SER A 186 -2.55 4.79 9.53
N ALA A 187 -3.67 5.30 9.00
CA ALA A 187 -3.73 6.58 8.31
C ALA A 187 -3.25 7.75 9.18
N LYS A 188 -3.63 7.79 10.46
CA LYS A 188 -3.16 8.82 11.41
C LYS A 188 -1.64 8.82 11.57
N ILE A 189 -1.02 7.64 11.60
CA ILE A 189 0.43 7.50 11.73
C ILE A 189 1.09 7.95 10.42
N LEU A 190 0.63 7.44 9.28
CA LEU A 190 1.21 7.74 7.96
C LEU A 190 1.13 9.24 7.62
N GLN A 191 0.03 9.92 7.95
CA GLN A 191 -0.15 11.35 7.72
C GLN A 191 0.78 12.25 8.57
N LYS A 192 1.31 11.72 9.67
CA LYS A 192 2.28 12.43 10.51
C LYS A 192 3.72 12.30 10.03
N ILE A 193 3.98 11.53 8.99
CA ILE A 193 5.29 11.44 8.36
C ILE A 193 5.45 12.63 7.41
N GLU A 194 6.46 13.46 7.64
CA GLU A 194 6.80 14.60 6.80
C GLU A 194 7.64 14.18 5.60
N SER A 195 8.67 13.38 5.85
CA SER A 195 9.58 12.91 4.80
C SER A 195 10.16 11.53 5.12
N VAL A 196 10.47 10.82 4.05
CA VAL A 196 11.21 9.55 4.08
C VAL A 196 12.43 9.71 3.19
N ARG A 197 13.59 9.40 3.71
CA ARG A 197 14.85 9.38 2.96
C ARG A 197 15.50 8.03 3.10
N ILE A 198 16.09 7.56 2.02
CA ILE A 198 16.89 6.34 2.01
C ILE A 198 18.32 6.78 1.80
N GLU A 199 19.17 6.52 2.77
CA GLU A 199 20.58 6.89 2.75
C GLU A 199 21.42 5.64 3.05
N GLU A 200 22.27 5.24 2.10
CA GLU A 200 23.09 4.02 2.18
C GLU A 200 22.23 2.78 2.45
N ASP A 201 22.29 2.23 3.66
CA ASP A 201 21.60 1.04 4.16
C ASP A 201 20.49 1.36 5.18
N LYS A 202 20.00 2.61 5.22
CA LYS A 202 19.08 3.11 6.24
C LYS A 202 17.89 3.87 5.66
N ILE A 203 16.77 3.75 6.33
CA ILE A 203 15.59 4.59 6.11
C ILE A 203 15.53 5.62 7.25
N ILE A 204 15.42 6.88 6.89
CA ILE A 204 15.27 7.99 7.82
C ILE A 204 13.86 8.54 7.69
N LEU A 205 13.08 8.39 8.75
CA LEU A 205 11.71 8.90 8.85
C LEU A 205 11.70 10.17 9.68
N ARG A 206 11.19 11.26 9.09
CA ARG A 206 10.95 12.51 9.80
C ARG A 206 9.46 12.68 10.07
N ALA A 207 9.12 12.97 11.33
CA ALA A 207 7.78 13.29 11.71
C ALA A 207 7.45 14.77 11.39
N ARG A 208 6.22 15.00 10.94
CA ARG A 208 5.68 16.36 10.79
C ARG A 208 5.53 16.98 12.17
N MET A 209 6.23 18.08 12.40
CA MET A 209 5.99 18.87 13.61
C MET A 209 4.62 19.52 13.50
N ASN A 210 3.74 19.21 14.46
CA ASN A 210 2.58 20.07 14.70
C ASN A 210 3.15 21.39 15.23
N GLU A 211 3.33 22.37 14.36
CA GLU A 211 3.44 23.76 14.82
C GLU A 211 2.17 24.03 15.61
N LYS A 212 2.27 23.94 16.93
CA LYS A 212 1.33 24.60 17.80
C LYS A 212 1.37 26.05 17.33
N MET A 213 0.31 26.53 16.67
CA MET A 213 0.19 27.94 16.37
C MET A 213 0.64 28.69 17.60
N PRO A 214 1.61 29.61 17.48
CA PRO A 214 1.98 30.42 18.64
C PRO A 214 0.66 31.00 19.17
N ALA A 215 0.40 30.74 20.45
CA ALA A 215 -0.76 31.28 21.11
C ALA A 215 -0.83 32.74 20.67
N SER A 216 -1.94 33.13 20.06
CA SER A 216 -2.17 34.47 19.52
C SER A 216 -1.57 35.48 20.49
N THR A 217 -0.47 36.09 20.08
CA THR A 217 0.02 37.27 20.75
C THR A 217 -1.17 38.21 20.69
N ASP A 218 -1.75 38.50 21.84
CA ASP A 218 -2.78 39.52 22.01
C ASP A 218 -2.37 40.73 21.19
N VAL A 219 -2.92 40.86 20.00
CA VAL A 219 -2.91 42.12 19.30
C VAL A 219 -3.91 42.98 20.04
N THR A 220 -3.43 43.59 21.12
CA THR A 220 -4.15 44.69 21.80
C THR A 220 -4.28 45.79 20.75
N CYS A 221 -5.42 45.84 20.08
CA CYS A 221 -5.80 47.02 19.28
C CYS A 221 -5.84 48.22 20.22
N GLN A 222 -4.79 49.00 20.23
CA GLN A 222 -4.83 50.30 20.89
C GLN A 222 -5.81 51.19 20.12
N GLU A 223 -6.95 51.41 20.74
CA GLU A 223 -7.96 52.35 20.31
C GLU A 223 -7.38 53.78 20.40
N LYS A 224 -6.81 54.25 19.28
CA LYS A 224 -6.34 55.62 19.15
C LYS A 224 -7.58 56.53 19.02
N LYS A 225 -8.05 57.08 20.14
CA LYS A 225 -9.06 58.16 20.15
C LYS A 225 -8.51 59.34 19.35
N ILE A 226 -8.99 59.49 18.12
CA ILE A 226 -8.80 60.70 17.34
C ILE A 226 -9.96 61.60 17.70
N ASN A 227 -9.68 62.68 18.45
CA ASN A 227 -10.58 63.79 18.66
C ASN A 227 -10.79 64.49 17.30
N ALA A 228 -11.91 64.22 16.66
CA ALA A 228 -12.35 65.03 15.51
C ALA A 228 -13.48 65.92 15.93
N GLY A 229 -13.17 67.17 15.96
CA GLY A 229 -14.18 68.21 15.98
C GLY A 229 -14.97 68.24 14.67
N SER A 230 -16.28 68.28 14.85
CA SER A 230 -17.32 68.89 13.99
C SER A 230 -17.11 68.88 12.47
N ARG A 231 -17.89 68.12 11.75
CA ARG A 231 -18.88 68.45 10.69
C ARG A 231 -19.26 67.22 9.88
N GLU A 232 -20.56 67.02 9.84
CA GLU A 232 -21.40 66.22 8.91
C GLU A 232 -20.76 65.42 7.76
N GLY A 233 -21.16 64.16 7.66
CA GLY A 233 -21.23 63.45 6.37
C GLY A 233 -20.67 62.04 6.37
N ASN A 234 -21.54 61.04 6.35
CA ASN A 234 -21.39 59.64 5.88
C ASN A 234 -20.31 58.74 6.49
N ALA A 235 -20.78 57.86 7.36
CA ALA A 235 -20.09 56.68 7.83
C ALA A 235 -19.92 55.67 6.71
N ILE A 236 -18.66 55.34 6.36
CA ILE A 236 -18.31 54.07 5.73
C ILE A 236 -17.33 53.39 6.68
N ASN A 237 -17.82 52.35 7.35
CA ASN A 237 -17.00 51.45 8.15
C ASN A 237 -16.08 50.66 7.21
N ALA A 238 -14.78 50.95 7.24
CA ALA A 238 -13.74 50.07 6.71
C ALA A 238 -12.95 49.52 7.89
N LEU A 239 -13.35 48.35 8.38
CA LEU A 239 -12.45 47.48 9.16
C LEU A 239 -11.33 47.03 8.22
N LYS A 240 -10.10 47.46 8.48
CA LYS A 240 -8.87 46.82 8.00
C LYS A 240 -8.15 46.27 9.23
N CYS A 241 -8.22 44.97 9.39
CA CYS A 241 -7.22 44.20 10.09
C CYS A 241 -6.27 43.56 9.07
#